data_89535bfe628690aa1eb709a7ea777624
#
_entry.id   89535bfe628690aa1eb709a7ea777624
#
_cell.length_a   1.000
_cell.length_b   1.000
_cell.length_c   1.000
_cell.angle_alpha   90.00
_cell.angle_beta   90.00
_cell.angle_gamma   90.00
#
_symmetry.space_group_name_H-M   'P 1'
#
loop_
_entity.id
_entity.type
_entity.pdbx_description
1 polymer ?
#
loop_
_entity_poly.entity_id
_entity_poly.type
_entity_poly.pdbx_seq_one_letter_code
_entity_poly.pdbx_strand_id
1 'polypeptide(L)'
;MTPPSNSRPSDPRGVVSDDRALIQSYLAQHPRLTAGALSAARHFLKWATTHGITHTDLDPTAVDRFARHRCRCGRYSPGQLRNPGYMTDVRRFLRHLENAGAVAVPDGVDRLDKYLAAFAVRLEAVGYGKPAYDARLSQARHFAEWILQSRIPVQEITDAAIEQFARHNCRCGIRTKRGRRVAGTGTADRCRGARRFVDFLREQGVINPTVQPVTPKVDPRLDGFAQWLNRERGATAATIRRYRQEAGRWIDSLGTDTKHFGAAAIRSIVLDQDPERSRSSIRMTVTVLRTFLRFTVSQGLCAPFLLHAVPPAVRRKFSTVPRTISTAAIEDIIASCGATTPVEIRDRAILLLLARMALRAGDVWQLRLADIDWGAGRLRLHGKSRRATMLPLPQDAGDALLAYIEDARPVVSTERVFLRVQAPFTPLRSSAEIASIVARVLKRGGFSGLPTGAHVFRHSLASAWLRGGADLDQIGVALRHASRDTTAIYAKVDVEMLAGVAQPWPGVES
;
A
#
# COMPACT_ATOMS: atom_id res chain seq x y z
N MET A 1 82.88 -13.03 19.74
CA MET A 1 81.71 -12.28 20.30
C MET A 1 81.52 -11.01 19.51
N THR A 2 80.65 -11.04 18.56
CA THR A 2 80.21 -9.88 17.73
C THR A 2 78.84 -9.37 18.27
N PRO A 3 78.65 -8.04 18.39
CA PRO A 3 77.45 -7.50 18.92
C PRO A 3 76.32 -7.51 17.86
N PRO A 4 75.06 -7.52 18.26
CA PRO A 4 73.89 -7.58 17.32
C PRO A 4 73.66 -6.23 16.62
N SER A 5 73.36 -6.33 15.33
CA SER A 5 72.98 -5.21 14.45
C SER A 5 71.69 -4.61 14.84
N ASN A 6 71.74 -3.32 15.08
CA ASN A 6 70.59 -2.44 15.36
C ASN A 6 69.84 -2.17 14.05
N SER A 7 68.67 -2.80 13.84
CA SER A 7 67.76 -2.51 12.74
C SER A 7 67.00 -1.21 13.04
N ARG A 8 67.31 -0.17 12.27
CA ARG A 8 66.57 1.10 12.25
C ARG A 8 65.08 0.89 11.85
N PRO A 9 64.15 1.63 12.43
CA PRO A 9 62.76 1.57 12.02
C PRO A 9 62.60 2.14 10.59
N SER A 10 61.80 1.44 9.78
CA SER A 10 61.47 1.77 8.39
C SER A 10 60.99 3.23 8.19
N ASP A 11 61.54 3.85 7.15
CA ASP A 11 61.34 5.24 6.73
C ASP A 11 59.85 5.57 6.50
N PRO A 12 59.26 6.60 7.18
CA PRO A 12 57.86 7.00 6.98
C PRO A 12 57.58 7.62 5.60
N ARG A 13 58.54 7.71 4.69
CA ARG A 13 58.42 8.31 3.38
C ARG A 13 57.69 7.48 2.34
N GLY A 14 57.63 6.16 2.49
CA GLY A 14 56.92 5.27 1.58
C GLY A 14 55.41 5.37 1.68
N VAL A 15 54.88 5.67 2.86
CA VAL A 15 53.43 5.80 3.13
C VAL A 15 52.86 7.12 2.60
N VAL A 16 53.69 8.19 2.52
CA VAL A 16 53.26 9.54 2.04
C VAL A 16 53.03 9.58 0.53
N SER A 17 53.70 8.71 -0.24
CA SER A 17 53.51 8.64 -1.70
C SER A 17 52.16 7.97 -2.06
N ASP A 18 51.68 7.07 -1.24
CA ASP A 18 50.44 6.30 -1.47
C ASP A 18 49.20 7.13 -1.16
N ASP A 19 49.19 7.88 -0.05
CA ASP A 19 48.10 8.83 0.29
C ASP A 19 47.89 9.88 -0.80
N ARG A 20 48.98 10.35 -1.42
CA ARG A 20 48.91 11.35 -2.50
C ARG A 20 48.30 10.76 -3.77
N ALA A 21 48.64 9.54 -4.12
CA ALA A 21 48.05 8.82 -5.25
C ALA A 21 46.54 8.60 -5.08
N LEU A 22 46.11 8.18 -3.89
CA LEU A 22 44.69 7.98 -3.56
C LEU A 22 43.88 9.28 -3.65
N ILE A 23 44.44 10.38 -3.17
CA ILE A 23 43.78 11.71 -3.29
C ILE A 23 43.75 12.18 -4.74
N GLN A 24 44.78 11.93 -5.54
CA GLN A 24 44.76 12.29 -6.97
C GLN A 24 43.74 11.45 -7.74
N SER A 25 43.63 10.17 -7.50
CA SER A 25 42.57 9.32 -8.07
C SER A 25 41.19 9.84 -7.72
N TYR A 26 40.98 10.25 -6.46
CA TYR A 26 39.70 10.79 -6.01
C TYR A 26 39.34 12.09 -6.73
N LEU A 27 40.30 12.99 -6.93
CA LEU A 27 40.11 14.25 -7.67
C LEU A 27 39.83 13.99 -9.16
N ALA A 28 40.53 13.05 -9.78
CA ALA A 28 40.35 12.72 -11.19
C ALA A 28 38.94 12.18 -11.49
N GLN A 29 38.39 11.35 -10.64
CA GLN A 29 37.06 10.80 -10.81
C GLN A 29 35.94 11.74 -10.34
N HIS A 30 36.25 12.79 -9.58
CA HIS A 30 35.26 13.71 -9.04
C HIS A 30 35.66 15.18 -9.28
N PRO A 31 35.63 15.69 -10.52
CA PRO A 31 36.14 17.04 -10.88
C PRO A 31 35.39 18.20 -10.21
N ARG A 32 34.20 17.94 -9.63
CA ARG A 32 33.40 18.94 -8.90
C ARG A 32 33.49 18.80 -7.38
N LEU A 33 34.57 18.20 -6.87
CA LEU A 33 34.76 18.01 -5.44
C LEU A 33 34.92 19.34 -4.71
N THR A 34 34.22 19.52 -3.59
CA THR A 34 34.38 20.70 -2.74
C THR A 34 35.68 20.64 -1.94
N ALA A 35 36.25 21.84 -1.61
CA ALA A 35 37.42 21.92 -0.73
C ALA A 35 37.19 21.22 0.62
N GLY A 36 35.94 21.23 1.15
CA GLY A 36 35.55 20.54 2.36
C GLY A 36 35.65 19.01 2.23
N ALA A 37 35.18 18.46 1.10
CA ALA A 37 35.26 17.01 0.85
C ALA A 37 36.71 16.53 0.71
N LEU A 38 37.55 17.31 0.05
CA LEU A 38 38.97 17.02 -0.04
C LEU A 38 39.69 17.12 1.32
N SER A 39 39.31 18.10 2.14
CA SER A 39 39.81 18.24 3.52
C SER A 39 39.41 17.00 4.37
N ALA A 40 38.17 16.52 4.22
CA ALA A 40 37.68 15.34 4.94
C ALA A 40 38.46 14.06 4.56
N ALA A 41 38.69 13.85 3.26
CA ALA A 41 39.48 12.73 2.75
C ALA A 41 40.92 12.76 3.28
N ARG A 42 41.62 13.90 3.19
CA ARG A 42 42.96 14.07 3.72
C ARG A 42 43.06 13.86 5.22
N HIS A 43 42.09 14.34 5.97
CA HIS A 43 42.04 14.15 7.42
C HIS A 43 41.86 12.69 7.79
N PHE A 44 41.01 11.97 7.09
CA PHE A 44 40.74 10.56 7.32
C PHE A 44 42.01 9.72 7.06
N LEU A 45 42.71 9.91 5.93
CA LEU A 45 43.96 9.26 5.64
C LEU A 45 45.04 9.56 6.69
N LYS A 46 45.25 10.84 7.02
CA LYS A 46 46.20 11.23 8.06
C LYS A 46 45.93 10.55 9.41
N TRP A 47 44.64 10.48 9.79
CA TRP A 47 44.24 9.78 11.01
C TRP A 47 44.52 8.30 10.92
N ALA A 48 44.20 7.64 9.79
CA ALA A 48 44.47 6.22 9.58
C ALA A 48 45.95 5.90 9.70
N THR A 49 46.81 6.66 8.99
CA THR A 49 48.26 6.54 9.03
C THR A 49 48.80 6.73 10.46
N THR A 50 48.30 7.75 11.19
CA THR A 50 48.74 8.00 12.58
C THR A 50 48.36 6.85 13.54
N HIS A 51 47.30 6.08 13.24
CA HIS A 51 46.85 4.96 14.05
C HIS A 51 47.29 3.60 13.51
N GLY A 52 48.25 3.57 12.57
CA GLY A 52 48.79 2.33 12.00
C GLY A 52 47.79 1.53 11.17
N ILE A 53 46.76 2.15 10.66
CA ILE A 53 45.75 1.52 9.79
C ILE A 53 46.24 1.65 8.36
N THR A 54 46.47 0.52 7.70
CA THR A 54 46.89 0.49 6.28
C THR A 54 45.69 0.84 5.37
N HIS A 55 45.99 1.24 4.14
CA HIS A 55 44.92 1.60 3.18
C HIS A 55 44.02 0.42 2.90
N THR A 56 44.53 -0.80 2.88
CA THR A 56 43.79 -2.03 2.67
C THR A 56 42.84 -2.39 3.81
N ASP A 57 43.12 -1.88 5.02
CA ASP A 57 42.34 -2.13 6.24
C ASP A 57 41.31 -1.02 6.54
N LEU A 58 41.18 -0.04 5.63
CA LEU A 58 40.17 0.99 5.76
C LEU A 58 38.80 0.37 5.49
N ASP A 59 37.93 0.38 6.48
CA ASP A 59 36.60 -0.17 6.44
C ASP A 59 35.57 0.81 7.07
N PRO A 60 34.28 0.54 7.00
CA PRO A 60 33.27 1.36 7.68
C PRO A 60 33.50 1.49 9.19
N THR A 61 34.14 0.49 9.85
CA THR A 61 34.48 0.58 11.28
C THR A 61 35.60 1.59 11.53
N ALA A 62 36.55 1.68 10.61
CA ALA A 62 37.56 2.73 10.64
C ALA A 62 36.93 4.13 10.56
N VAL A 63 35.88 4.31 9.74
CA VAL A 63 35.12 5.58 9.70
C VAL A 63 34.41 5.86 11.02
N ASP A 64 33.82 4.86 11.66
CA ASP A 64 33.16 5.03 12.96
C ASP A 64 34.17 5.31 14.09
N ARG A 65 35.35 4.68 14.05
CA ARG A 65 36.49 5.00 14.95
C ARG A 65 36.98 6.41 14.70
N PHE A 66 37.13 6.82 13.45
CA PHE A 66 37.47 8.17 13.04
C PHE A 66 36.46 9.20 13.55
N ALA A 67 35.15 8.92 13.46
CA ALA A 67 34.11 9.80 13.95
C ALA A 67 34.19 10.09 15.46
N ARG A 68 34.77 9.15 16.24
CA ARG A 68 34.86 9.22 17.71
C ARG A 68 36.22 9.66 18.22
N HIS A 69 37.24 9.80 17.34
CA HIS A 69 38.58 10.09 17.80
C HIS A 69 38.69 11.53 18.40
N ARG A 70 39.53 11.67 19.41
CA ARG A 70 39.89 13.00 19.92
C ARG A 70 40.94 13.60 19.00
N CYS A 71 40.48 14.51 18.08
CA CYS A 71 41.30 15.01 17.00
C CYS A 71 42.53 15.78 17.53
N ARG A 72 43.73 15.23 17.24
CA ARG A 72 45.06 15.87 17.39
C ARG A 72 45.80 15.87 16.05
N CYS A 73 45.10 15.82 14.94
CA CYS A 73 45.66 15.67 13.60
C CYS A 73 46.19 17.00 12.98
N GLY A 74 46.48 17.98 13.79
CA GLY A 74 47.09 19.25 13.36
C GLY A 74 46.06 20.29 12.91
N ARG A 75 45.93 20.53 11.60
CA ARG A 75 45.03 21.60 11.05
C ARG A 75 43.54 21.35 11.21
N TYR A 76 43.12 20.20 11.73
CA TYR A 76 41.72 19.80 11.81
C TYR A 76 41.15 20.05 13.20
N SER A 77 39.92 20.57 13.28
CA SER A 77 39.28 20.85 14.56
C SER A 77 38.31 19.74 14.98
N PRO A 78 38.17 19.48 16.29
CA PRO A 78 37.21 18.48 16.79
C PRO A 78 35.76 18.78 16.39
N GLY A 79 35.42 20.04 16.13
CA GLY A 79 34.08 20.45 15.68
C GLY A 79 33.71 19.92 14.29
N GLN A 80 34.68 19.65 13.41
CA GLN A 80 34.44 19.12 12.07
C GLN A 80 33.87 17.70 12.12
N LEU A 81 34.30 16.87 13.07
CA LEU A 81 33.81 15.51 13.24
C LEU A 81 32.32 15.45 13.68
N ARG A 82 31.83 16.50 14.31
CA ARG A 82 30.43 16.62 14.71
C ARG A 82 29.53 17.07 13.54
N ASN A 83 30.15 17.52 12.44
CA ASN A 83 29.41 17.95 11.25
C ASN A 83 28.99 16.71 10.42
N PRO A 84 27.67 16.45 10.27
CA PRO A 84 27.19 15.30 9.48
C PRO A 84 27.64 15.34 8.01
N GLY A 85 27.80 16.54 7.44
CA GLY A 85 28.30 16.71 6.07
C GLY A 85 29.74 16.24 5.91
N TYR A 86 30.57 16.56 6.88
CA TYR A 86 31.98 16.15 6.90
C TYR A 86 32.13 14.62 6.93
N MET A 87 31.39 13.96 7.78
CA MET A 87 31.38 12.48 7.85
C MET A 87 30.80 11.84 6.59
N THR A 88 29.88 12.50 5.92
CA THR A 88 29.38 12.06 4.61
C THR A 88 30.46 12.10 3.54
N ASP A 89 31.29 13.12 3.56
CA ASP A 89 32.43 13.25 2.63
C ASP A 89 33.49 12.19 2.90
N VAL A 90 33.78 11.85 4.18
CA VAL A 90 34.68 10.75 4.55
C VAL A 90 34.14 9.41 4.01
N ARG A 91 32.85 9.11 4.20
CA ARG A 91 32.25 7.90 3.67
C ARG A 91 32.25 7.85 2.14
N ARG A 92 32.09 9.02 1.48
CA ARG A 92 32.21 9.13 0.02
C ARG A 92 33.62 8.79 -0.45
N PHE A 93 34.61 9.26 0.26
CA PHE A 93 36.01 8.97 -0.03
C PHE A 93 36.32 7.47 0.16
N LEU A 94 35.93 6.85 1.28
CA LEU A 94 36.07 5.42 1.48
C LEU A 94 35.42 4.62 0.34
N ARG A 95 34.24 5.01 -0.08
CA ARG A 95 33.55 4.38 -1.22
C ARG A 95 34.31 4.52 -2.53
N HIS A 96 34.97 5.64 -2.74
CA HIS A 96 35.86 5.81 -3.89
C HIS A 96 37.03 4.83 -3.82
N LEU A 97 37.67 4.66 -2.66
CA LEU A 97 38.78 3.70 -2.46
C LEU A 97 38.34 2.26 -2.70
N GLU A 98 37.17 1.88 -2.20
CA GLU A 98 36.55 0.57 -2.46
C GLU A 98 36.30 0.34 -3.96
N ASN A 99 35.75 1.36 -4.67
CA ASN A 99 35.50 1.28 -6.11
C ASN A 99 36.76 1.19 -6.95
N ALA A 100 37.83 1.82 -6.49
CA ALA A 100 39.13 1.78 -7.12
C ALA A 100 39.92 0.49 -6.80
N GLY A 101 39.36 -0.42 -5.99
CA GLY A 101 40.06 -1.64 -5.54
C GLY A 101 41.22 -1.39 -4.56
N ALA A 102 41.35 -0.16 -4.05
CA ALA A 102 42.37 0.22 -3.10
C ALA A 102 42.08 -0.25 -1.66
N VAL A 103 40.84 -0.64 -1.40
CA VAL A 103 40.35 -1.14 -0.12
C VAL A 103 39.57 -2.43 -0.38
N ALA A 104 39.80 -3.45 0.42
CA ALA A 104 39.04 -4.69 0.34
C ALA A 104 37.59 -4.45 0.79
N VAL A 105 36.66 -4.84 -0.04
CA VAL A 105 35.24 -4.95 0.38
C VAL A 105 35.16 -6.27 1.17
N PRO A 106 34.61 -6.26 2.41
CA PRO A 106 34.45 -7.49 3.17
C PRO A 106 33.69 -8.54 2.37
N ASP A 107 34.17 -9.76 2.31
CA ASP A 107 33.49 -10.87 1.66
C ASP A 107 32.07 -11.04 2.20
N GLY A 108 31.10 -11.15 1.32
CA GLY A 108 29.69 -11.40 1.65
C GLY A 108 28.78 -10.17 1.76
N VAL A 109 29.29 -8.92 1.76
CA VAL A 109 28.47 -7.70 1.71
C VAL A 109 28.42 -7.16 0.28
N ASP A 110 27.47 -7.64 -0.48
CA ASP A 110 27.23 -7.16 -1.85
C ASP A 110 26.75 -5.69 -1.83
N ARG A 111 27.37 -4.89 -2.68
CA ARG A 111 27.01 -3.47 -2.83
C ARG A 111 25.76 -3.33 -3.67
N LEU A 112 24.65 -3.04 -3.02
CA LEU A 112 23.35 -2.84 -3.69
C LEU A 112 23.32 -1.59 -4.57
N ASP A 113 24.25 -0.65 -4.40
CA ASP A 113 24.31 0.58 -5.22
C ASP A 113 24.60 0.27 -6.70
N LYS A 114 25.27 -0.83 -7.04
CA LYS A 114 25.47 -1.28 -8.43
C LYS A 114 24.14 -1.54 -9.18
N TYR A 115 23.09 -1.87 -8.45
CA TYR A 115 21.75 -2.11 -9.03
C TYR A 115 20.88 -0.86 -9.17
N LEU A 116 21.32 0.29 -8.63
CA LEU A 116 20.52 1.53 -8.66
C LEU A 116 20.32 2.06 -10.08
N ALA A 117 21.31 1.88 -10.96
CA ALA A 117 21.17 2.28 -12.37
C ALA A 117 20.11 1.45 -13.09
N ALA A 118 20.14 0.13 -12.94
CA ALA A 118 19.14 -0.77 -13.50
C ALA A 118 17.74 -0.52 -12.90
N PHE A 119 17.67 -0.23 -11.60
CA PHE A 119 16.42 0.14 -10.94
C PHE A 119 15.87 1.49 -11.48
N ALA A 120 16.74 2.45 -11.77
CA ALA A 120 16.36 3.71 -12.41
C ALA A 120 15.72 3.48 -13.77
N VAL A 121 16.34 2.66 -14.63
CA VAL A 121 15.76 2.25 -15.93
C VAL A 121 14.40 1.54 -15.74
N ARG A 122 14.30 0.66 -14.75
CA ARG A 122 13.02 -0.01 -14.43
C ARG A 122 11.92 1.00 -14.00
N LEU A 123 12.27 2.02 -13.23
CA LEU A 123 11.32 3.07 -12.83
C LEU A 123 10.84 3.88 -14.04
N GLU A 124 11.72 4.20 -14.99
CA GLU A 124 11.36 4.88 -16.24
C GLU A 124 10.47 4.01 -17.11
N ALA A 125 10.82 2.73 -17.29
CA ALA A 125 10.02 1.78 -18.08
C ALA A 125 8.62 1.57 -17.48
N VAL A 126 8.46 1.68 -16.16
CA VAL A 126 7.16 1.62 -15.47
C VAL A 126 6.36 2.93 -15.63
N GLY A 127 6.98 4.00 -16.13
CA GLY A 127 6.33 5.28 -16.41
C GLY A 127 6.18 6.22 -15.20
N TYR A 128 7.07 6.14 -14.22
CA TYR A 128 7.04 7.09 -13.10
C TYR A 128 7.37 8.52 -13.56
N GLY A 129 6.50 9.48 -13.28
CA GLY A 129 6.81 10.90 -13.48
C GLY A 129 7.97 11.37 -12.59
N LYS A 130 8.70 12.40 -13.06
CA LYS A 130 9.96 12.88 -12.47
C LYS A 130 9.97 13.00 -10.94
N PRO A 131 8.97 13.62 -10.26
CA PRO A 131 8.99 13.72 -8.80
C PRO A 131 8.91 12.37 -8.10
N ALA A 132 8.09 11.45 -8.64
CA ALA A 132 7.91 10.12 -8.10
C ALA A 132 9.13 9.23 -8.37
N TYR A 133 9.73 9.32 -9.53
CA TYR A 133 10.99 8.69 -9.89
C TYR A 133 12.11 9.09 -8.93
N ASP A 134 12.36 10.41 -8.77
CA ASP A 134 13.42 10.93 -7.90
C ASP A 134 13.23 10.48 -6.44
N ALA A 135 11.98 10.48 -5.96
CA ALA A 135 11.67 10.02 -4.60
C ALA A 135 11.98 8.53 -4.41
N ARG A 136 11.61 7.68 -5.38
CA ARG A 136 11.83 6.22 -5.29
C ARG A 136 13.29 5.84 -5.43
N LEU A 137 13.99 6.48 -6.34
CA LEU A 137 15.44 6.26 -6.50
C LEU A 137 16.19 6.73 -5.24
N SER A 138 15.78 7.85 -4.63
CA SER A 138 16.35 8.32 -3.37
C SER A 138 16.08 7.35 -2.21
N GLN A 139 14.89 6.76 -2.15
CA GLN A 139 14.54 5.76 -1.13
C GLN A 139 15.36 4.47 -1.32
N ALA A 140 15.52 3.99 -2.55
CA ALA A 140 16.35 2.83 -2.87
C ALA A 140 17.82 3.06 -2.49
N ARG A 141 18.37 4.22 -2.84
CA ARG A 141 19.73 4.62 -2.47
C ARG A 141 19.91 4.68 -0.96
N HIS A 142 18.91 5.19 -0.25
CA HIS A 142 18.93 5.25 1.21
C HIS A 142 18.91 3.86 1.85
N PHE A 143 18.12 2.95 1.30
CA PHE A 143 18.06 1.57 1.76
C PHE A 143 19.39 0.84 1.49
N ALA A 144 19.94 0.96 0.28
CA ALA A 144 21.21 0.35 -0.09
C ALA A 144 22.36 0.81 0.83
N GLU A 145 22.42 2.11 1.12
CA GLU A 145 23.40 2.67 2.05
C GLU A 145 23.22 2.15 3.49
N TRP A 146 21.97 2.01 3.95
CA TRP A 146 21.67 1.50 5.27
C TRP A 146 22.06 0.01 5.41
N ILE A 147 21.77 -0.82 4.41
CA ILE A 147 22.18 -2.23 4.36
C ILE A 147 23.68 -2.36 4.46
N LEU A 148 24.41 -1.56 3.67
CA LEU A 148 25.88 -1.54 3.71
C LEU A 148 26.40 -1.16 5.11
N GLN A 149 25.87 -0.09 5.71
CA GLN A 149 26.26 0.36 7.04
C GLN A 149 25.90 -0.63 8.17
N SER A 150 24.80 -1.34 7.99
CA SER A 150 24.32 -2.36 8.95
C SER A 150 25.01 -3.72 8.78
N ARG A 151 25.86 -3.88 7.74
CA ARG A 151 26.59 -5.12 7.39
C ARG A 151 25.65 -6.33 7.22
N ILE A 152 24.47 -6.09 6.66
CA ILE A 152 23.50 -7.15 6.39
C ILE A 152 23.88 -7.80 5.05
N PRO A 153 24.19 -9.10 5.01
CA PRO A 153 24.42 -9.83 3.76
C PRO A 153 23.17 -9.73 2.86
N VAL A 154 23.40 -9.66 1.54
CA VAL A 154 22.29 -9.48 0.58
C VAL A 154 21.27 -10.61 0.68
N GLN A 155 21.74 -11.84 0.92
CA GLN A 155 20.89 -13.03 1.09
C GLN A 155 20.04 -12.99 2.37
N GLU A 156 20.41 -12.18 3.37
CA GLU A 156 19.70 -12.01 4.62
C GLU A 156 18.71 -10.82 4.60
N ILE A 157 18.53 -10.17 3.46
CA ILE A 157 17.56 -9.08 3.31
C ILE A 157 16.15 -9.65 3.30
N THR A 158 15.56 -9.66 4.49
CA THR A 158 14.19 -10.12 4.76
C THR A 158 13.23 -8.94 4.98
N ASP A 159 11.93 -9.24 5.12
CA ASP A 159 10.94 -8.24 5.52
C ASP A 159 11.26 -7.64 6.91
N ALA A 160 11.88 -8.40 7.82
CA ALA A 160 12.37 -7.88 9.10
C ALA A 160 13.44 -6.80 8.92
N ALA A 161 14.38 -6.98 8.00
CA ALA A 161 15.38 -5.96 7.67
C ALA A 161 14.72 -4.69 7.09
N ILE A 162 13.70 -4.84 6.25
CA ILE A 162 12.91 -3.70 5.74
C ILE A 162 12.20 -2.94 6.89
N GLU A 163 11.65 -3.67 7.87
CA GLU A 163 11.02 -3.04 9.03
C GLU A 163 12.03 -2.35 9.95
N GLN A 164 13.19 -2.93 10.17
CA GLN A 164 14.29 -2.30 10.91
C GLN A 164 14.74 -1.02 10.21
N PHE A 165 14.95 -1.08 8.88
CA PHE A 165 15.24 0.12 8.09
C PHE A 165 14.14 1.18 8.23
N ALA A 166 12.88 0.80 8.19
CA ALA A 166 11.78 1.75 8.31
C ALA A 166 11.80 2.51 9.65
N ARG A 167 12.22 1.85 10.73
CA ARG A 167 12.25 2.39 12.10
C ARG A 167 13.59 2.99 12.51
N HIS A 168 14.66 2.85 11.68
CA HIS A 168 15.99 3.27 12.10
C HIS A 168 16.09 4.78 12.34
N ASN A 169 16.88 5.18 13.33
CA ASN A 169 17.21 6.58 13.55
C ASN A 169 18.29 6.99 12.53
N CYS A 170 17.88 7.71 11.49
CA CYS A 170 18.69 7.93 10.29
C CYS A 170 19.95 8.76 10.56
N ARG A 171 21.11 8.13 10.43
CA ARG A 171 22.45 8.76 10.40
C ARG A 171 23.16 8.51 9.06
N CYS A 172 22.47 8.01 8.04
CA CYS A 172 23.05 7.59 6.77
C CYS A 172 23.61 8.74 5.91
N GLY A 173 23.51 10.00 6.35
CA GLY A 173 24.12 11.16 5.67
C GLY A 173 23.48 11.53 4.33
N ILE A 174 22.46 10.82 3.86
CA ILE A 174 21.80 11.10 2.58
C ILE A 174 20.91 12.33 2.71
N ARG A 175 21.29 13.38 1.97
CA ARG A 175 20.52 14.62 1.87
C ARG A 175 19.90 14.75 0.49
N THR A 176 18.74 15.41 0.40
CA THR A 176 18.20 15.86 -0.90
C THR A 176 19.08 16.96 -1.49
N LYS A 177 18.99 17.18 -2.81
CA LYS A 177 19.67 18.29 -3.51
C LYS A 177 19.42 19.68 -2.87
N ARG A 178 18.39 19.81 -2.02
CA ARG A 178 18.03 21.06 -1.32
C ARG A 178 18.49 21.11 0.16
N GLY A 179 19.40 20.23 0.59
CA GLY A 179 19.92 20.22 1.95
C GLY A 179 18.91 19.80 3.04
N ARG A 180 17.67 19.52 2.68
CA ARG A 180 16.66 18.99 3.61
C ARG A 180 16.88 17.50 3.83
N ARG A 181 16.59 17.00 5.03
CA ARG A 181 16.42 15.55 5.26
C ARG A 181 15.41 15.04 4.24
N VAL A 182 15.63 13.83 3.71
CA VAL A 182 14.73 13.22 2.72
C VAL A 182 13.28 13.36 3.19
N ALA A 183 12.51 14.23 2.53
CA ALA A 183 11.10 14.43 2.85
C ALA A 183 10.32 13.14 2.52
N GLY A 184 9.31 12.83 3.31
CA GLY A 184 8.57 11.56 3.18
C GLY A 184 9.18 10.43 4.00
N THR A 185 9.83 10.75 5.10
CA THR A 185 10.52 9.81 5.97
C THR A 185 9.63 9.19 7.04
N GLY A 186 8.33 9.19 6.87
CA GLY A 186 7.45 8.37 7.69
C GLY A 186 7.83 6.88 7.53
N THR A 187 7.74 6.13 8.62
CA THR A 187 8.04 4.69 8.65
C THR A 187 7.41 3.93 7.48
N ALA A 188 6.16 4.27 7.13
CA ALA A 188 5.43 3.65 6.03
C ALA A 188 6.02 3.96 4.64
N ASP A 189 6.55 5.16 4.41
CA ASP A 189 7.16 5.54 3.12
C ASP A 189 8.52 4.88 2.92
N ARG A 190 9.34 4.82 3.97
CA ARG A 190 10.61 4.10 3.96
C ARG A 190 10.40 2.61 3.67
N CYS A 191 9.45 1.99 4.37
CA CYS A 191 9.08 0.60 4.18
C CYS A 191 8.64 0.33 2.72
N ARG A 192 7.77 1.18 2.17
CA ARG A 192 7.31 1.04 0.77
C ARG A 192 8.44 1.22 -0.25
N GLY A 193 9.34 2.16 -0.01
CA GLY A 193 10.48 2.42 -0.88
C GLY A 193 11.47 1.27 -0.89
N ALA A 194 11.87 0.80 0.30
CA ALA A 194 12.75 -0.35 0.46
C ALA A 194 12.15 -1.61 -0.16
N ARG A 195 10.87 -1.90 0.11
CA ARG A 195 10.18 -3.07 -0.43
C ARG A 195 10.19 -3.09 -1.96
N ARG A 196 9.94 -1.95 -2.63
CA ARG A 196 10.01 -1.88 -4.09
C ARG A 196 11.40 -2.19 -4.65
N PHE A 197 12.43 -1.72 -3.99
CA PHE A 197 13.81 -1.99 -4.41
C PHE A 197 14.18 -3.45 -4.16
N VAL A 198 13.79 -4.00 -3.02
CA VAL A 198 13.97 -5.42 -2.71
C VAL A 198 13.19 -6.32 -3.68
N ASP A 199 11.97 -5.97 -4.04
CA ASP A 199 11.18 -6.71 -5.04
C ASP A 199 11.89 -6.70 -6.42
N PHE A 200 12.45 -5.55 -6.82
CA PHE A 200 13.28 -5.46 -8.01
C PHE A 200 14.54 -6.35 -7.92
N LEU A 201 15.24 -6.37 -6.79
CA LEU A 201 16.42 -7.23 -6.58
C LEU A 201 16.06 -8.72 -6.62
N ARG A 202 14.87 -9.10 -6.15
CA ARG A 202 14.32 -10.45 -6.27
C ARG A 202 14.02 -10.80 -7.73
N GLU A 203 13.40 -9.89 -8.49
CA GLU A 203 13.16 -10.05 -9.93
C GLU A 203 14.47 -10.25 -10.72
N GLN A 204 15.56 -9.63 -10.26
CA GLN A 204 16.89 -9.78 -10.85
C GLN A 204 17.67 -11.03 -10.34
N GLY A 205 17.08 -11.83 -9.46
CA GLY A 205 17.75 -13.01 -8.87
C GLY A 205 18.90 -12.68 -7.90
N VAL A 206 19.03 -11.43 -7.48
CA VAL A 206 20.09 -10.96 -6.55
C VAL A 206 19.80 -11.39 -5.12
N ILE A 207 18.53 -11.35 -4.75
CA ILE A 207 18.03 -11.83 -3.47
C ILE A 207 17.19 -13.06 -3.74
N ASN A 208 17.45 -14.14 -3.05
CA ASN A 208 16.62 -15.33 -3.18
C ASN A 208 15.15 -14.95 -2.94
N PRO A 209 14.20 -15.44 -3.77
CA PRO A 209 12.81 -15.25 -3.50
C PRO A 209 12.58 -15.74 -2.08
N THR A 210 12.19 -14.86 -1.21
CA THR A 210 12.01 -15.15 0.22
C THR A 210 11.27 -16.48 0.34
N VAL A 211 11.91 -17.46 0.99
CA VAL A 211 11.14 -18.44 1.76
C VAL A 211 10.07 -17.60 2.44
N GLN A 212 8.83 -17.84 2.10
CA GLN A 212 7.66 -17.01 2.46
C GLN A 212 7.84 -16.37 3.82
N PRO A 213 7.56 -15.07 4.02
CA PRO A 213 7.66 -14.51 5.35
C PRO A 213 7.03 -15.53 6.27
N VAL A 214 7.67 -15.80 7.40
CA VAL A 214 7.02 -16.56 8.47
C VAL A 214 5.74 -15.77 8.68
N THR A 215 4.69 -16.20 8.01
CA THR A 215 3.35 -15.65 8.17
C THR A 215 3.17 -15.65 9.67
N PRO A 216 2.84 -14.53 10.32
CA PRO A 216 2.56 -14.54 11.74
C PRO A 216 1.71 -15.76 11.95
N LYS A 217 2.13 -16.70 12.82
CA LYS A 217 1.63 -18.06 12.95
C LYS A 217 0.11 -18.00 12.85
N VAL A 218 -0.41 -18.16 11.61
CA VAL A 218 -1.84 -18.02 11.36
C VAL A 218 -2.45 -19.17 12.12
N ASP A 219 -3.36 -18.86 13.01
CA ASP A 219 -4.03 -19.86 13.82
C ASP A 219 -4.54 -20.98 12.88
N PRO A 220 -4.11 -22.24 13.06
CA PRO A 220 -4.49 -23.33 12.17
C PRO A 220 -6.00 -23.48 12.00
N ARG A 221 -6.77 -23.06 13.02
CA ARG A 221 -8.23 -23.05 12.98
C ARG A 221 -8.77 -22.10 11.88
N LEU A 222 -8.08 -20.98 11.65
CA LEU A 222 -8.46 -20.03 10.57
C LEU A 222 -8.17 -20.59 9.19
N ASP A 223 -7.13 -21.42 9.04
CA ASP A 223 -6.84 -22.08 7.77
C ASP A 223 -7.85 -23.19 7.49
N GLY A 224 -8.18 -24.03 8.48
CA GLY A 224 -9.24 -25.01 8.38
C GLY A 224 -10.61 -24.38 8.06
N PHE A 225 -10.92 -23.26 8.72
CA PHE A 225 -12.14 -22.50 8.46
C PHE A 225 -12.19 -21.94 7.03
N ALA A 226 -11.08 -21.42 6.53
CA ALA A 226 -10.99 -20.93 5.16
C ALA A 226 -11.19 -22.03 4.11
N GLN A 227 -10.59 -23.20 4.33
CA GLN A 227 -10.77 -24.37 3.46
C GLN A 227 -12.23 -24.84 3.46
N TRP A 228 -12.85 -24.94 4.65
CA TRP A 228 -14.25 -25.32 4.80
C TRP A 228 -15.19 -24.32 4.10
N LEU A 229 -14.97 -23.01 4.27
CA LEU A 229 -15.74 -21.98 3.57
C LEU A 229 -15.65 -22.11 2.05
N ASN A 230 -14.49 -22.49 1.53
CA ASN A 230 -14.31 -22.70 0.09
C ASN A 230 -15.04 -23.94 -0.39
N ARG A 231 -14.83 -25.09 0.29
CA ARG A 231 -15.32 -26.39 -0.14
C ARG A 231 -16.83 -26.55 0.07
N GLU A 232 -17.28 -26.26 1.30
CA GLU A 232 -18.66 -26.57 1.72
C GLU A 232 -19.63 -25.41 1.46
N ARG A 233 -19.12 -24.17 1.35
CA ARG A 233 -19.97 -23.00 1.19
C ARG A 233 -19.78 -22.29 -0.15
N GLY A 234 -18.84 -22.70 -0.97
CA GLY A 234 -18.52 -22.06 -2.24
C GLY A 234 -18.20 -20.56 -2.09
N ALA A 235 -17.65 -20.18 -0.94
CA ALA A 235 -17.40 -18.78 -0.64
C ALA A 235 -16.29 -18.20 -1.55
N THR A 236 -16.48 -16.96 -2.01
CA THR A 236 -15.47 -16.30 -2.82
C THR A 236 -14.23 -15.97 -1.99
N ALA A 237 -13.06 -15.87 -2.65
CA ALA A 237 -11.79 -15.50 -2.01
C ALA A 237 -11.90 -14.19 -1.20
N ALA A 238 -12.71 -13.22 -1.66
CA ALA A 238 -12.97 -11.97 -0.94
C ALA A 238 -13.77 -12.20 0.35
N THR A 239 -14.78 -13.08 0.31
CA THR A 239 -15.57 -13.46 1.49
C THR A 239 -14.69 -14.19 2.50
N ILE A 240 -13.90 -15.17 2.04
CA ILE A 240 -12.98 -15.96 2.91
C ILE A 240 -12.00 -15.02 3.60
N ARG A 241 -11.36 -14.10 2.84
CA ARG A 241 -10.42 -13.13 3.41
C ARG A 241 -11.07 -12.26 4.49
N ARG A 242 -12.28 -11.77 4.22
CA ARG A 242 -13.04 -10.95 5.18
C ARG A 242 -13.42 -11.74 6.44
N TYR A 243 -13.82 -12.99 6.28
CA TYR A 243 -14.19 -13.84 7.40
C TYR A 243 -12.97 -14.21 8.25
N ARG A 244 -11.84 -14.55 7.62
CA ARG A 244 -10.56 -14.76 8.32
C ARG A 244 -10.11 -13.54 9.11
N GLN A 245 -10.18 -12.37 8.50
CA GLN A 245 -9.80 -11.12 9.16
C GLN A 245 -10.70 -10.81 10.35
N GLU A 246 -12.00 -11.04 10.25
CA GLU A 246 -12.94 -10.83 11.36
C GLU A 246 -12.73 -11.88 12.45
N ALA A 247 -12.59 -13.14 12.10
CA ALA A 247 -12.35 -14.23 13.05
C ALA A 247 -11.01 -14.04 13.80
N GLY A 248 -9.97 -13.60 13.11
CA GLY A 248 -8.66 -13.30 13.70
C GLY A 248 -8.65 -12.20 14.77
N ARG A 249 -9.73 -11.42 14.90
CA ARG A 249 -9.84 -10.40 15.95
C ARG A 249 -10.23 -10.96 17.31
N TRP A 250 -10.90 -12.10 17.33
CA TRP A 250 -11.50 -12.65 18.54
C TRP A 250 -11.20 -14.13 18.76
N ILE A 251 -10.52 -14.82 17.84
CA ILE A 251 -10.27 -16.25 17.94
C ILE A 251 -9.47 -16.62 19.19
N ASP A 252 -8.56 -15.76 19.62
CA ASP A 252 -7.75 -15.96 20.81
C ASP A 252 -8.59 -15.92 22.09
N SER A 253 -9.68 -15.12 22.13
CA SER A 253 -10.60 -15.04 23.26
C SER A 253 -11.45 -16.30 23.46
N LEU A 254 -11.52 -17.18 22.46
CA LEU A 254 -12.15 -18.51 22.60
C LEU A 254 -11.23 -19.54 23.26
N GLY A 255 -9.95 -19.22 23.48
CA GLY A 255 -8.94 -20.17 23.90
C GLY A 255 -8.42 -21.06 22.75
N THR A 256 -7.43 -21.90 23.04
CA THR A 256 -6.79 -22.77 22.05
C THR A 256 -7.51 -24.10 21.85
N ASP A 257 -8.17 -24.63 22.87
CA ASP A 257 -8.87 -25.89 22.83
C ASP A 257 -10.35 -25.70 22.49
N THR A 258 -10.73 -26.15 21.30
CA THR A 258 -12.09 -26.04 20.78
C THR A 258 -13.14 -26.82 21.58
N LYS A 259 -12.74 -27.91 22.29
CA LYS A 259 -13.64 -28.71 23.15
C LYS A 259 -14.06 -27.93 24.39
N HIS A 260 -13.27 -26.98 24.83
CA HIS A 260 -13.48 -26.15 26.00
C HIS A 260 -14.04 -24.76 25.70
N PHE A 261 -14.57 -24.52 24.51
CA PHE A 261 -15.24 -23.25 24.20
C PHE A 261 -16.38 -22.99 25.16
N GLY A 262 -16.32 -21.91 25.91
CA GLY A 262 -17.35 -21.52 26.88
C GLY A 262 -18.43 -20.63 26.26
N ALA A 263 -19.69 -20.84 26.65
CA ALA A 263 -20.80 -19.99 26.21
C ALA A 263 -20.62 -18.52 26.68
N ALA A 264 -19.93 -18.28 27.80
CA ALA A 264 -19.60 -16.95 28.29
C ALA A 264 -18.64 -16.23 27.33
N ALA A 265 -17.54 -16.87 26.92
CA ALA A 265 -16.58 -16.31 25.96
C ALA A 265 -17.24 -16.02 24.59
N ILE A 266 -18.14 -16.88 24.12
CA ILE A 266 -18.91 -16.66 22.89
C ILE A 266 -19.79 -15.41 23.00
N ARG A 267 -20.45 -15.21 24.16
CA ARG A 267 -21.28 -14.02 24.38
C ARG A 267 -20.46 -12.76 24.48
N SER A 268 -19.30 -12.79 25.18
CA SER A 268 -18.45 -11.61 25.36
C SER A 268 -17.92 -11.09 24.03
N ILE A 269 -17.58 -11.95 23.07
CA ILE A 269 -17.17 -11.53 21.71
C ILE A 269 -18.22 -10.63 21.02
N VAL A 270 -19.48 -10.77 21.35
CA VAL A 270 -20.57 -9.98 20.75
C VAL A 270 -20.95 -8.80 21.62
N LEU A 271 -20.92 -8.95 22.96
CA LEU A 271 -21.42 -7.96 23.91
C LEU A 271 -20.35 -6.93 24.31
N ASP A 272 -19.10 -7.36 24.44
CA ASP A 272 -17.97 -6.53 24.89
C ASP A 272 -17.28 -5.84 23.69
N GLN A 273 -18.08 -5.44 22.70
CA GLN A 273 -17.58 -4.70 21.55
C GLN A 273 -17.36 -3.23 21.90
N ASP A 274 -16.32 -2.65 21.30
CA ASP A 274 -16.08 -1.21 21.34
C ASP A 274 -17.38 -0.43 21.02
N PRO A 275 -17.84 0.49 21.88
CA PRO A 275 -19.04 1.30 21.66
C PRO A 275 -19.03 2.06 20.32
N GLU A 276 -17.86 2.44 19.83
CA GLU A 276 -17.67 3.15 18.56
C GLU A 276 -17.87 2.24 17.32
N ARG A 277 -17.96 0.92 17.50
CA ARG A 277 -18.18 0.01 16.38
C ARG A 277 -19.58 0.15 15.79
N SER A 278 -19.63 0.27 14.46
CA SER A 278 -20.91 0.36 13.76
C SER A 278 -21.75 -0.91 13.94
N ARG A 279 -23.08 -0.75 13.97
CA ARG A 279 -24.04 -1.88 14.03
C ARG A 279 -23.82 -2.90 12.89
N SER A 280 -23.36 -2.45 11.71
CA SER A 280 -23.02 -3.35 10.60
C SER A 280 -21.79 -4.19 10.88
N SER A 281 -20.82 -3.65 11.61
CA SER A 281 -19.62 -4.35 12.05
C SER A 281 -19.98 -5.44 13.07
N ILE A 282 -20.80 -5.13 14.07
CA ILE A 282 -21.29 -6.10 15.07
C ILE A 282 -22.05 -7.23 14.39
N ARG A 283 -22.93 -6.93 13.42
CA ARG A 283 -23.62 -7.97 12.63
C ARG A 283 -22.65 -8.86 11.86
N MET A 284 -21.54 -8.31 11.37
CA MET A 284 -20.50 -9.11 10.73
C MET A 284 -19.85 -10.06 11.72
N THR A 285 -19.49 -9.59 12.91
CA THR A 285 -18.96 -10.42 13.99
C THR A 285 -19.90 -11.59 14.30
N VAL A 286 -21.20 -11.33 14.52
CA VAL A 286 -22.21 -12.36 14.78
C VAL A 286 -22.31 -13.36 13.62
N THR A 287 -22.29 -12.89 12.38
CA THR A 287 -22.37 -13.75 11.20
C THR A 287 -21.14 -14.64 11.08
N VAL A 288 -19.96 -14.09 11.26
CA VAL A 288 -18.71 -14.83 11.17
C VAL A 288 -18.59 -15.81 12.33
N LEU A 289 -18.90 -15.39 13.54
CA LEU A 289 -18.86 -16.24 14.74
C LEU A 289 -19.79 -17.46 14.61
N ARG A 290 -21.05 -17.25 14.20
CA ARG A 290 -21.98 -18.37 13.92
C ARG A 290 -21.45 -19.29 12.82
N THR A 291 -20.84 -18.73 11.78
CA THR A 291 -20.32 -19.53 10.68
C THR A 291 -19.09 -20.32 11.12
N PHE A 292 -18.25 -19.75 11.96
CA PHE A 292 -17.08 -20.40 12.55
C PHE A 292 -17.50 -21.54 13.49
N LEU A 293 -18.48 -21.30 14.36
CA LEU A 293 -19.02 -22.35 15.23
C LEU A 293 -19.68 -23.51 14.45
N ARG A 294 -20.36 -23.22 13.33
CA ARG A 294 -20.85 -24.26 12.43
C ARG A 294 -19.72 -25.08 11.84
N PHE A 295 -18.64 -24.46 11.46
CA PHE A 295 -17.44 -25.17 11.01
C PHE A 295 -16.90 -26.07 12.12
N THR A 296 -16.67 -25.55 13.34
CA THR A 296 -16.11 -26.35 14.44
C THR A 296 -17.07 -27.52 14.86
N VAL A 297 -18.37 -27.29 14.85
CA VAL A 297 -19.37 -28.35 15.06
C VAL A 297 -19.32 -29.40 13.95
N SER A 298 -19.25 -29.00 12.68
CA SER A 298 -19.19 -29.96 11.55
C SER A 298 -17.92 -30.80 11.54
N GLN A 299 -16.86 -30.32 12.18
CA GLN A 299 -15.62 -31.09 12.38
C GLN A 299 -15.60 -31.89 13.71
N GLY A 300 -16.68 -31.89 14.46
CA GLY A 300 -16.73 -32.56 15.78
C GLY A 300 -15.83 -31.93 16.85
N LEU A 301 -15.40 -30.67 16.61
CA LEU A 301 -14.45 -29.96 17.47
C LEU A 301 -15.10 -29.22 18.65
N CYS A 302 -16.42 -28.97 18.59
CA CYS A 302 -17.13 -28.33 19.70
C CYS A 302 -18.60 -28.82 19.77
N ALA A 303 -19.23 -28.58 20.91
CA ALA A 303 -20.58 -29.02 21.17
C ALA A 303 -21.65 -28.23 20.37
N PRO A 304 -22.65 -28.84 19.75
CA PRO A 304 -23.66 -28.17 18.92
C PRO A 304 -24.45 -27.07 19.65
N PHE A 305 -24.71 -27.25 20.96
CA PHE A 305 -25.49 -26.28 21.75
C PHE A 305 -24.83 -24.89 21.82
N LEU A 306 -23.52 -24.79 21.59
CA LEU A 306 -22.80 -23.52 21.59
C LEU A 306 -23.25 -22.55 20.47
N LEU A 307 -23.90 -23.05 19.42
CA LEU A 307 -24.54 -22.21 18.40
C LEU A 307 -25.64 -21.32 18.98
N HIS A 308 -26.31 -21.76 20.05
CA HIS A 308 -27.34 -21.00 20.75
C HIS A 308 -26.76 -19.93 21.70
N ALA A 309 -25.49 -20.06 22.06
CA ALA A 309 -24.82 -19.07 22.90
C ALA A 309 -24.55 -17.72 22.17
N VAL A 310 -24.59 -17.71 20.82
CA VAL A 310 -24.37 -16.49 20.03
C VAL A 310 -25.61 -15.59 20.10
N PRO A 311 -25.51 -14.37 20.69
CA PRO A 311 -26.63 -13.46 20.77
C PRO A 311 -27.20 -13.12 19.38
N PRO A 312 -28.54 -12.92 19.27
CA PRO A 312 -29.13 -12.52 18.01
C PRO A 312 -28.65 -11.11 17.65
N ALA A 313 -28.12 -10.93 16.43
CA ALA A 313 -27.95 -9.58 15.93
C ALA A 313 -29.30 -8.96 15.70
N VAL A 314 -29.64 -7.89 16.41
CA VAL A 314 -30.92 -7.21 16.26
C VAL A 314 -31.07 -6.72 14.82
N ARG A 315 -31.91 -7.43 14.06
CA ARG A 315 -32.30 -7.06 12.71
C ARG A 315 -33.53 -6.15 12.82
N ARG A 316 -33.34 -4.88 12.94
CA ARG A 316 -34.42 -3.96 12.56
C ARG A 316 -34.41 -3.88 11.03
N LYS A 317 -35.15 -4.80 10.40
CA LYS A 317 -35.36 -4.77 8.96
C LYS A 317 -35.95 -3.39 8.64
N PHE A 318 -35.31 -2.66 7.75
CA PHE A 318 -35.78 -1.33 7.37
C PHE A 318 -35.59 -0.17 8.39
N SER A 319 -34.67 -0.23 9.32
CA SER A 319 -34.44 0.87 10.29
C SER A 319 -33.77 2.11 9.71
N THR A 320 -33.24 2.04 8.48
CA THR A 320 -32.58 3.19 7.83
C THR A 320 -33.16 3.44 6.46
N VAL A 321 -33.42 4.71 6.16
CA VAL A 321 -33.76 5.17 4.81
C VAL A 321 -32.45 5.21 3.99
N PRO A 322 -32.45 4.74 2.73
CA PRO A 322 -31.31 4.90 1.85
C PRO A 322 -30.91 6.37 1.75
N ARG A 323 -29.62 6.64 1.92
CA ARG A 323 -29.09 7.98 1.64
C ARG A 323 -29.07 8.20 0.14
N THR A 324 -29.66 9.28 -0.31
CA THR A 324 -29.74 9.67 -1.72
C THR A 324 -29.13 11.05 -1.94
N ILE A 325 -28.76 11.33 -3.18
CA ILE A 325 -28.35 12.64 -3.70
C ILE A 325 -29.43 13.03 -4.72
N SER A 326 -29.82 14.29 -4.77
CA SER A 326 -30.77 14.77 -5.78
C SER A 326 -30.21 14.63 -7.20
N THR A 327 -31.06 14.49 -8.20
CA THR A 327 -30.65 14.40 -9.60
C THR A 327 -29.83 15.63 -10.01
N ALA A 328 -30.24 16.82 -9.62
CA ALA A 328 -29.52 18.06 -9.90
C ALA A 328 -28.09 18.03 -9.31
N ALA A 329 -27.93 17.63 -8.03
CA ALA A 329 -26.62 17.52 -7.41
C ALA A 329 -25.75 16.43 -8.05
N ILE A 330 -26.33 15.36 -8.61
CA ILE A 330 -25.59 14.37 -9.38
C ILE A 330 -25.04 14.99 -10.67
N GLU A 331 -25.85 15.78 -11.38
CA GLU A 331 -25.40 16.50 -12.58
C GLU A 331 -24.30 17.51 -12.25
N ASP A 332 -24.42 18.25 -11.17
CA ASP A 332 -23.37 19.16 -10.70
C ASP A 332 -22.07 18.43 -10.38
N ILE A 333 -22.13 17.25 -9.74
CA ILE A 333 -20.97 16.41 -9.46
C ILE A 333 -20.31 15.95 -10.77
N ILE A 334 -21.09 15.50 -11.75
CA ILE A 334 -20.58 15.06 -13.05
C ILE A 334 -19.97 16.26 -13.81
N ALA A 335 -20.61 17.40 -13.78
CA ALA A 335 -20.13 18.63 -14.40
C ALA A 335 -18.82 19.14 -13.77
N SER A 336 -18.65 18.96 -12.45
CA SER A 336 -17.44 19.32 -11.74
C SER A 336 -16.22 18.46 -12.10
N CYS A 337 -16.44 17.29 -12.72
CA CYS A 337 -15.37 16.49 -13.29
C CYS A 337 -14.90 17.16 -14.58
N GLY A 338 -13.68 17.74 -14.55
CA GLY A 338 -13.02 18.21 -15.76
C GLY A 338 -12.82 17.09 -16.78
N ALA A 339 -12.38 17.49 -17.97
CA ALA A 339 -12.04 16.57 -19.07
C ALA A 339 -10.61 16.80 -19.60
N THR A 340 -9.76 17.44 -18.81
CA THR A 340 -8.42 17.85 -19.24
C THR A 340 -7.32 16.90 -18.79
N THR A 341 -7.45 16.32 -17.60
CA THR A 341 -6.43 15.41 -17.07
C THR A 341 -6.88 13.96 -17.13
N PRO A 342 -5.96 12.99 -17.30
CA PRO A 342 -6.31 11.56 -17.28
C PRO A 342 -7.09 11.13 -16.03
N VAL A 343 -6.87 11.80 -14.89
CA VAL A 343 -7.63 11.55 -13.66
C VAL A 343 -9.09 11.97 -13.81
N GLU A 344 -9.32 13.16 -14.34
CA GLU A 344 -10.67 13.71 -14.52
C GLU A 344 -11.47 12.90 -15.54
N ILE A 345 -10.87 12.59 -16.68
CA ILE A 345 -11.49 11.79 -17.74
C ILE A 345 -11.91 10.41 -17.19
N ARG A 346 -11.01 9.72 -16.48
CA ARG A 346 -11.32 8.45 -15.83
C ARG A 346 -12.44 8.58 -14.79
N ASP A 347 -12.33 9.58 -13.91
CA ASP A 347 -13.24 9.75 -12.79
C ASP A 347 -14.66 10.09 -13.32
N ARG A 348 -14.76 10.88 -14.39
CA ARG A 348 -16.01 11.19 -15.09
C ARG A 348 -16.67 9.94 -15.68
N ALA A 349 -15.91 9.10 -16.39
CA ALA A 349 -16.41 7.84 -16.94
C ALA A 349 -16.95 6.92 -15.83
N ILE A 350 -16.23 6.79 -14.72
CA ILE A 350 -16.70 6.01 -13.56
C ILE A 350 -17.99 6.56 -12.98
N LEU A 351 -18.09 7.88 -12.80
CA LEU A 351 -19.31 8.51 -12.24
C LEU A 351 -20.51 8.32 -13.13
N LEU A 352 -20.37 8.49 -14.45
CA LEU A 352 -21.47 8.30 -15.40
C LEU A 352 -21.96 6.85 -15.38
N LEU A 353 -21.08 5.86 -15.35
CA LEU A 353 -21.48 4.46 -15.21
C LEU A 353 -22.25 4.20 -13.91
N LEU A 354 -21.84 4.81 -12.80
CA LEU A 354 -22.53 4.69 -11.51
C LEU A 354 -23.88 5.39 -11.52
N ALA A 355 -23.96 6.59 -12.10
CA ALA A 355 -25.13 7.47 -12.06
C ALA A 355 -26.20 7.07 -13.09
N ARG A 356 -25.81 6.72 -14.33
CA ARG A 356 -26.76 6.42 -15.43
C ARG A 356 -27.23 4.97 -15.42
N MET A 357 -26.37 4.05 -15.01
CA MET A 357 -26.65 2.62 -15.09
C MET A 357 -26.83 1.96 -13.72
N ALA A 358 -26.79 2.70 -12.64
CA ALA A 358 -26.86 2.19 -11.26
C ALA A 358 -25.88 1.01 -11.00
N LEU A 359 -24.72 0.99 -11.65
CA LEU A 359 -23.75 -0.09 -11.48
C LEU A 359 -23.26 -0.19 -10.05
N ARG A 360 -22.98 -1.41 -9.60
CA ARG A 360 -22.26 -1.58 -8.34
C ARG A 360 -20.79 -1.23 -8.55
N ALA A 361 -20.14 -0.69 -7.53
CA ALA A 361 -18.69 -0.47 -7.57
C ALA A 361 -17.91 -1.75 -7.94
N GLY A 362 -18.47 -2.93 -7.61
CA GLY A 362 -17.96 -4.23 -8.00
C GLY A 362 -17.99 -4.48 -9.50
N ASP A 363 -19.05 -4.03 -10.17
CA ASP A 363 -19.20 -4.18 -11.62
C ASP A 363 -18.19 -3.27 -12.35
N VAL A 364 -18.05 -2.03 -11.89
CA VAL A 364 -17.17 -1.03 -12.52
C VAL A 364 -15.68 -1.45 -12.44
N TRP A 365 -15.18 -1.83 -11.27
CA TRP A 365 -13.75 -2.18 -11.17
C TRP A 365 -13.40 -3.49 -11.87
N GLN A 366 -14.38 -4.38 -12.09
CA GLN A 366 -14.19 -5.65 -12.79
C GLN A 366 -14.36 -5.56 -14.30
N LEU A 367 -14.88 -4.45 -14.82
CA LEU A 367 -15.17 -4.26 -16.23
C LEU A 367 -13.93 -4.51 -17.09
N ARG A 368 -14.11 -5.28 -18.18
CA ARG A 368 -13.08 -5.61 -19.16
C ARG A 368 -13.37 -4.92 -20.48
N LEU A 369 -12.35 -4.72 -21.28
CA LEU A 369 -12.51 -4.17 -22.63
C LEU A 369 -13.46 -5.02 -23.48
N ALA A 370 -13.34 -6.35 -23.40
CA ALA A 370 -14.23 -7.29 -24.11
C ALA A 370 -15.67 -7.33 -23.59
N ASP A 371 -15.98 -6.65 -22.48
CA ASP A 371 -17.34 -6.56 -21.97
C ASP A 371 -18.15 -5.40 -22.60
N ILE A 372 -17.51 -4.56 -23.42
CA ILE A 372 -18.12 -3.42 -24.08
C ILE A 372 -18.47 -3.83 -25.52
N ASP A 373 -19.74 -3.87 -25.83
CA ASP A 373 -20.24 -4.06 -27.18
C ASP A 373 -20.58 -2.68 -27.78
N TRP A 374 -19.60 -2.10 -28.45
CA TRP A 374 -19.75 -0.78 -29.08
C TRP A 374 -20.76 -0.76 -30.20
N GLY A 375 -20.85 -1.85 -30.98
CA GLY A 375 -21.78 -1.94 -32.12
C GLY A 375 -23.23 -1.99 -31.68
N ALA A 376 -23.53 -2.69 -30.59
CA ALA A 376 -24.86 -2.79 -30.03
C ALA A 376 -25.16 -1.75 -28.91
N GLY A 377 -24.19 -0.94 -28.51
CA GLY A 377 -24.32 0.03 -27.40
C GLY A 377 -24.67 -0.65 -26.08
N ARG A 378 -23.95 -1.73 -25.70
CA ARG A 378 -24.30 -2.53 -24.52
C ARG A 378 -23.07 -2.88 -23.68
N LEU A 379 -23.28 -3.03 -22.37
CA LEU A 379 -22.29 -3.58 -21.45
C LEU A 379 -22.68 -4.98 -20.97
N ARG A 380 -21.73 -5.90 -21.03
CA ARG A 380 -21.82 -7.23 -20.41
C ARG A 380 -21.35 -7.17 -18.97
N LEU A 381 -22.21 -7.53 -18.04
CA LEU A 381 -21.91 -7.48 -16.62
C LEU A 381 -21.96 -8.86 -15.98
N HIS A 382 -20.89 -9.23 -15.29
CA HIS A 382 -20.76 -10.52 -14.63
C HIS A 382 -21.29 -10.45 -13.19
N GLY A 383 -22.50 -10.98 -12.97
CA GLY A 383 -23.10 -11.03 -11.63
C GLY A 383 -22.49 -12.10 -10.72
N LYS A 384 -22.82 -12.08 -9.41
CA LYS A 384 -22.42 -13.12 -8.45
C LYS A 384 -22.95 -14.52 -8.82
N SER A 385 -24.04 -14.59 -9.58
CA SER A 385 -24.71 -15.83 -10.01
C SER A 385 -24.13 -16.49 -11.26
N ARG A 386 -22.92 -16.07 -11.72
CA ARG A 386 -22.30 -16.52 -12.98
C ARG A 386 -23.11 -16.26 -14.26
N ARG A 387 -24.31 -15.70 -14.19
CA ARG A 387 -25.09 -15.26 -15.36
C ARG A 387 -24.64 -13.87 -15.78
N ALA A 388 -24.19 -13.76 -17.02
CA ALA A 388 -23.92 -12.45 -17.61
C ALA A 388 -25.25 -11.74 -17.91
N THR A 389 -25.30 -10.46 -17.67
CA THR A 389 -26.45 -9.60 -18.00
C THR A 389 -25.97 -8.52 -18.95
N MET A 390 -26.67 -8.32 -20.05
CA MET A 390 -26.43 -7.20 -20.97
C MET A 390 -27.30 -6.01 -20.54
N LEU A 391 -26.69 -4.85 -20.40
CA LEU A 391 -27.41 -3.59 -20.12
C LEU A 391 -27.13 -2.59 -21.26
N PRO A 392 -28.12 -1.78 -21.66
CA PRO A 392 -27.87 -0.71 -22.61
C PRO A 392 -26.89 0.30 -21.99
N LEU A 393 -25.99 0.80 -22.82
CA LEU A 393 -25.00 1.83 -22.46
C LEU A 393 -25.55 3.19 -22.92
N PRO A 394 -25.96 4.08 -22.01
CA PRO A 394 -26.38 5.44 -22.36
C PRO A 394 -25.27 6.20 -23.10
N GLN A 395 -25.64 7.05 -24.06
CA GLN A 395 -24.70 7.73 -24.94
C GLN A 395 -23.64 8.52 -24.17
N ASP A 396 -24.04 9.34 -23.20
CA ASP A 396 -23.12 10.16 -22.39
C ASP A 396 -22.13 9.33 -21.59
N ALA A 397 -22.54 8.16 -21.10
CA ALA A 397 -21.66 7.22 -20.40
C ALA A 397 -20.74 6.48 -21.37
N GLY A 398 -21.24 6.17 -22.57
CA GLY A 398 -20.46 5.57 -23.68
C GLY A 398 -19.37 6.51 -24.16
N ASP A 399 -19.70 7.76 -24.44
CA ASP A 399 -18.76 8.78 -24.90
C ASP A 399 -17.65 9.03 -23.86
N ALA A 400 -18.00 9.14 -22.59
CA ALA A 400 -17.01 9.32 -21.53
C ALA A 400 -16.11 8.07 -21.34
N LEU A 401 -16.68 6.88 -21.55
CA LEU A 401 -15.93 5.64 -21.48
C LEU A 401 -14.96 5.51 -22.66
N LEU A 402 -15.38 5.90 -23.86
CA LEU A 402 -14.55 5.95 -25.06
C LEU A 402 -13.42 6.95 -24.90
N ALA A 403 -13.71 8.18 -24.51
CA ALA A 403 -12.72 9.21 -24.25
C ALA A 403 -11.67 8.74 -23.20
N TYR A 404 -12.12 8.00 -22.17
CA TYR A 404 -11.16 7.44 -21.23
C TYR A 404 -10.25 6.40 -21.86
N ILE A 405 -10.80 5.50 -22.68
CA ILE A 405 -10.06 4.39 -23.28
C ILE A 405 -9.04 4.92 -24.31
N GLU A 406 -9.44 5.90 -25.12
CA GLU A 406 -8.61 6.43 -26.21
C GLU A 406 -7.59 7.46 -25.72
N ASP A 407 -8.01 8.41 -24.87
CA ASP A 407 -7.20 9.60 -24.57
C ASP A 407 -6.48 9.52 -23.22
N ALA A 408 -6.98 8.72 -22.26
CA ALA A 408 -6.54 8.83 -20.86
C ALA A 408 -6.08 7.50 -20.25
N ARG A 409 -6.46 6.37 -20.83
CA ARG A 409 -6.10 5.06 -20.29
C ARG A 409 -4.64 4.75 -20.61
N PRO A 410 -3.80 4.47 -19.59
CA PRO A 410 -2.41 4.05 -19.84
C PRO A 410 -2.33 2.80 -20.70
N VAL A 411 -1.37 2.79 -21.64
CA VAL A 411 -1.11 1.65 -22.50
C VAL A 411 -0.36 0.57 -21.71
N VAL A 412 -1.07 -0.47 -21.31
CA VAL A 412 -0.52 -1.61 -20.58
C VAL A 412 -1.23 -2.89 -21.00
N SER A 413 -0.54 -4.04 -20.94
CA SER A 413 -1.10 -5.35 -21.29
C SER A 413 -2.07 -5.81 -20.19
N THR A 414 -3.32 -5.35 -20.24
CA THR A 414 -4.40 -5.80 -19.36
C THR A 414 -5.77 -5.57 -19.99
N GLU A 415 -6.66 -6.53 -19.79
CA GLU A 415 -8.05 -6.48 -20.21
C GLU A 415 -8.93 -5.56 -19.35
N ARG A 416 -8.44 -5.09 -18.21
CA ARG A 416 -9.24 -4.24 -17.33
C ARG A 416 -9.40 -2.84 -17.90
N VAL A 417 -10.63 -2.33 -17.89
CA VAL A 417 -10.92 -0.98 -18.37
C VAL A 417 -10.25 0.04 -17.47
N PHE A 418 -10.59 0.04 -16.17
CA PHE A 418 -10.16 1.09 -15.25
C PHE A 418 -8.83 0.77 -14.57
N LEU A 419 -7.89 1.66 -14.76
CA LEU A 419 -6.53 1.58 -14.23
C LEU A 419 -6.24 2.73 -13.26
N ARG A 420 -5.18 2.55 -12.51
CA ARG A 420 -4.56 3.67 -11.79
C ARG A 420 -3.88 4.60 -12.79
N VAL A 421 -4.08 5.89 -12.62
CA VAL A 421 -3.47 6.92 -13.47
C VAL A 421 -2.07 7.33 -13.03
N GLN A 422 -1.56 6.71 -11.98
CA GLN A 422 -0.19 6.88 -11.51
C GLN A 422 0.53 5.54 -11.57
N ALA A 423 1.79 5.60 -11.97
CA ALA A 423 2.63 4.41 -12.04
C ALA A 423 2.77 3.69 -10.66
N PRO A 424 2.81 2.37 -10.65
CA PRO A 424 2.62 1.49 -11.79
C PRO A 424 1.14 1.51 -12.20
N PHE A 425 0.87 1.61 -13.49
CA PHE A 425 -0.47 1.72 -14.08
C PHE A 425 -1.23 0.38 -13.99
N THR A 426 -1.39 -0.12 -12.78
CA THR A 426 -2.06 -1.40 -12.52
C THR A 426 -3.58 -1.23 -12.52
N PRO A 427 -4.34 -2.30 -12.80
CA PRO A 427 -5.79 -2.31 -12.60
C PRO A 427 -6.18 -1.90 -11.18
N LEU A 428 -7.36 -1.29 -11.06
CA LEU A 428 -7.97 -1.08 -9.75
C LEU A 428 -8.16 -2.44 -9.07
N ARG A 429 -7.90 -2.52 -7.76
CA ARG A 429 -7.82 -3.80 -7.04
C ARG A 429 -9.13 -4.23 -6.40
N SER A 430 -10.04 -3.28 -6.18
CA SER A 430 -11.28 -3.56 -5.45
C SER A 430 -12.34 -2.48 -5.65
N SER A 431 -13.57 -2.82 -5.30
CA SER A 431 -14.67 -1.85 -5.21
C SER A 431 -14.42 -0.70 -4.23
N ALA A 432 -13.53 -0.87 -3.25
CA ALA A 432 -13.15 0.19 -2.33
C ALA A 432 -12.34 1.31 -3.03
N GLU A 433 -11.57 0.98 -4.07
CA GLU A 433 -10.86 2.01 -4.86
C GLU A 433 -11.86 2.87 -5.66
N ILE A 434 -12.95 2.29 -6.18
CA ILE A 434 -14.05 3.05 -6.80
C ILE A 434 -14.69 3.99 -5.77
N ALA A 435 -15.01 3.49 -4.57
CA ALA A 435 -15.53 4.34 -3.50
C ALA A 435 -14.58 5.49 -3.11
N SER A 436 -13.28 5.22 -3.10
CA SER A 436 -12.25 6.23 -2.84
C SER A 436 -12.14 7.26 -3.97
N ILE A 437 -12.38 6.86 -5.22
CA ILE A 437 -12.44 7.78 -6.37
C ILE A 437 -13.64 8.71 -6.19
N VAL A 438 -14.83 8.18 -5.93
CA VAL A 438 -16.04 8.97 -5.66
C VAL A 438 -15.79 9.97 -4.53
N ALA A 439 -15.24 9.54 -3.40
CA ALA A 439 -14.95 10.43 -2.28
C ALA A 439 -13.98 11.57 -2.65
N ARG A 440 -12.96 11.28 -3.49
CA ARG A 440 -12.03 12.31 -3.98
C ARG A 440 -12.67 13.30 -4.93
N VAL A 441 -13.57 12.83 -5.80
CA VAL A 441 -14.33 13.73 -6.70
C VAL A 441 -15.20 14.68 -5.88
N LEU A 442 -15.99 14.15 -4.95
CA LEU A 442 -16.83 14.97 -4.06
C LEU A 442 -16.02 16.02 -3.30
N LYS A 443 -14.86 15.61 -2.75
CA LYS A 443 -13.96 16.53 -2.04
C LYS A 443 -13.40 17.60 -2.97
N ARG A 444 -12.97 17.24 -4.18
CA ARG A 444 -12.39 18.15 -5.17
C ARG A 444 -13.41 19.16 -5.69
N GLY A 445 -14.65 18.70 -5.90
CA GLY A 445 -15.77 19.54 -6.34
C GLY A 445 -16.41 20.37 -5.23
N GLY A 446 -15.94 20.27 -3.97
CA GLY A 446 -16.50 21.06 -2.86
C GLY A 446 -17.83 20.53 -2.29
N PHE A 447 -18.24 19.32 -2.64
CA PHE A 447 -19.51 18.71 -2.19
C PHE A 447 -19.39 18.12 -0.79
N SER A 448 -19.14 18.98 0.20
CA SER A 448 -19.08 18.58 1.60
C SER A 448 -20.48 18.25 2.14
N GLY A 449 -20.56 17.21 2.99
CA GLY A 449 -21.84 16.79 3.59
C GLY A 449 -22.63 15.76 2.78
N LEU A 450 -22.29 15.53 1.51
CA LEU A 450 -22.92 14.47 0.73
C LEU A 450 -22.38 13.08 1.12
N PRO A 451 -23.23 12.04 0.98
CA PRO A 451 -22.78 10.66 1.23
C PRO A 451 -21.68 10.25 0.24
N THR A 452 -20.55 9.71 0.74
CA THR A 452 -19.33 9.49 -0.05
C THR A 452 -19.19 8.10 -0.69
N GLY A 453 -20.17 7.23 -0.58
CA GLY A 453 -20.08 5.87 -1.11
C GLY A 453 -20.58 5.74 -2.55
N ALA A 454 -19.96 4.87 -3.36
CA ALA A 454 -20.43 4.60 -4.73
C ALA A 454 -21.88 4.07 -4.79
N HIS A 455 -22.38 3.45 -3.72
CA HIS A 455 -23.76 2.96 -3.64
C HIS A 455 -24.80 4.08 -3.61
N VAL A 456 -24.42 5.30 -3.23
CA VAL A 456 -25.36 6.40 -3.17
C VAL A 456 -25.96 6.73 -4.54
N PHE A 457 -25.15 6.70 -5.62
CA PHE A 457 -25.64 6.92 -6.98
C PHE A 457 -26.72 5.89 -7.37
N ARG A 458 -26.47 4.62 -7.03
CA ARG A 458 -27.44 3.56 -7.27
C ARG A 458 -28.72 3.74 -6.47
N HIS A 459 -28.64 4.17 -5.21
CA HIS A 459 -29.80 4.46 -4.39
C HIS A 459 -30.56 5.67 -4.92
N SER A 460 -29.83 6.71 -5.36
CA SER A 460 -30.44 7.91 -5.93
C SER A 460 -31.20 7.61 -7.21
N LEU A 461 -30.59 6.85 -8.13
CA LEU A 461 -31.23 6.49 -9.40
C LEU A 461 -32.47 5.60 -9.18
N ALA A 462 -32.36 4.60 -8.29
CA ALA A 462 -33.51 3.75 -7.96
C ALA A 462 -34.68 4.54 -7.33
N SER A 463 -34.37 5.52 -6.48
CA SER A 463 -35.38 6.41 -5.88
C SER A 463 -35.96 7.38 -6.89
N ALA A 464 -35.15 7.81 -7.88
CA ALA A 464 -35.65 8.64 -8.98
C ALA A 464 -36.60 7.83 -9.89
N TRP A 465 -36.28 6.58 -10.21
CA TRP A 465 -37.18 5.71 -10.98
C TRP A 465 -38.52 5.47 -10.26
N LEU A 466 -38.49 5.22 -8.93
CA LEU A 466 -39.69 5.02 -8.14
C LEU A 466 -40.57 6.26 -8.19
N ARG A 467 -40.00 7.46 -7.97
CA ARG A 467 -40.72 8.74 -8.06
C ARG A 467 -41.23 9.03 -9.49
N GLY A 468 -40.56 8.50 -10.51
CA GLY A 468 -40.99 8.53 -11.90
C GLY A 468 -42.06 7.49 -12.25
N GLY A 469 -42.60 6.74 -11.27
CA GLY A 469 -43.72 5.80 -11.46
C GLY A 469 -43.27 4.36 -11.79
N ALA A 470 -41.99 4.05 -11.78
CA ALA A 470 -41.54 2.66 -11.96
C ALA A 470 -41.90 1.82 -10.75
N ASP A 471 -42.41 0.62 -10.96
CA ASP A 471 -42.72 -0.29 -9.87
C ASP A 471 -41.44 -0.96 -9.29
N LEU A 472 -41.58 -1.54 -8.08
CA LEU A 472 -40.46 -2.17 -7.39
C LEU A 472 -39.88 -3.38 -8.12
N ASP A 473 -40.66 -4.10 -8.93
CA ASP A 473 -40.19 -5.24 -9.71
C ASP A 473 -39.35 -4.78 -10.89
N GLN A 474 -39.79 -3.75 -11.61
CA GLN A 474 -39.02 -3.11 -12.69
C GLN A 474 -37.69 -2.58 -12.18
N ILE A 475 -37.70 -1.88 -11.04
CA ILE A 475 -36.49 -1.40 -10.36
C ILE A 475 -35.61 -2.57 -9.94
N GLY A 476 -36.19 -3.65 -9.41
CA GLY A 476 -35.48 -4.85 -9.01
C GLY A 476 -34.76 -5.51 -10.18
N VAL A 477 -35.42 -5.63 -11.33
CA VAL A 477 -34.84 -6.16 -12.58
C VAL A 477 -33.69 -5.25 -13.07
N ALA A 478 -33.92 -3.95 -13.20
CA ALA A 478 -32.92 -2.99 -13.65
C ALA A 478 -31.69 -2.98 -12.74
N LEU A 479 -31.90 -3.08 -11.43
CA LEU A 479 -30.84 -3.18 -10.45
C LEU A 479 -30.22 -4.58 -10.32
N ARG A 480 -30.76 -5.58 -10.97
CA ARG A 480 -30.30 -6.97 -10.88
C ARG A 480 -30.27 -7.45 -9.42
N HIS A 481 -31.38 -7.23 -8.68
CA HIS A 481 -31.55 -7.72 -7.33
C HIS A 481 -31.94 -9.20 -7.35
N ALA A 482 -31.33 -10.00 -6.49
CA ALA A 482 -31.67 -11.41 -6.34
C ALA A 482 -32.94 -11.66 -5.54
N SER A 483 -33.45 -10.64 -4.81
CA SER A 483 -34.61 -10.72 -3.94
C SER A 483 -35.37 -9.38 -3.96
N ARG A 484 -36.69 -9.44 -4.02
CA ARG A 484 -37.61 -8.31 -3.86
C ARG A 484 -37.36 -7.53 -2.57
N ASP A 485 -37.05 -8.22 -1.50
CA ASP A 485 -36.67 -7.61 -0.21
C ASP A 485 -35.54 -6.57 -0.31
N THR A 486 -34.63 -6.76 -1.27
CA THR A 486 -33.54 -5.79 -1.49
C THR A 486 -34.05 -4.53 -2.15
N THR A 487 -35.10 -4.62 -2.96
CA THR A 487 -35.71 -3.47 -3.64
C THR A 487 -36.71 -2.75 -2.75
N ALA A 488 -37.36 -3.47 -1.84
CA ALA A 488 -38.37 -2.90 -0.90
C ALA A 488 -37.79 -1.81 0.02
N ILE A 489 -36.46 -1.66 0.12
CA ILE A 489 -35.85 -0.53 0.83
C ILE A 489 -36.18 0.84 0.20
N TYR A 490 -36.48 0.87 -1.11
CA TYR A 490 -36.79 2.10 -1.83
C TYR A 490 -38.23 2.58 -1.60
N ALA A 491 -39.15 1.68 -1.29
CA ALA A 491 -40.54 2.08 -0.94
C ALA A 491 -40.61 3.09 0.22
N LYS A 492 -39.58 3.18 1.04
CA LYS A 492 -39.49 4.13 2.16
C LYS A 492 -39.03 5.53 1.79
N VAL A 493 -38.51 5.70 0.58
CA VAL A 493 -37.97 6.99 0.13
C VAL A 493 -39.11 7.87 -0.44
N ASP A 494 -40.22 7.26 -0.79
CA ASP A 494 -41.39 7.96 -1.28
C ASP A 494 -42.32 8.30 -0.11
N VAL A 495 -42.02 9.43 0.54
CA VAL A 495 -42.79 9.93 1.69
C VAL A 495 -44.17 10.36 1.27
N GLU A 496 -44.36 10.87 0.04
CA GLU A 496 -45.65 11.31 -0.48
C GLU A 496 -46.58 10.11 -0.70
N MET A 497 -46.08 9.04 -1.33
CA MET A 497 -46.83 7.79 -1.47
C MET A 497 -47.17 7.18 -0.11
N LEU A 498 -46.23 7.19 0.83
CA LEU A 498 -46.45 6.69 2.19
C LEU A 498 -47.46 7.55 2.97
N ALA A 499 -47.47 8.87 2.79
CA ALA A 499 -48.44 9.76 3.39
C ALA A 499 -49.86 9.48 2.88
N GLY A 500 -50.02 9.15 1.57
CA GLY A 500 -51.30 8.77 0.97
C GLY A 500 -51.89 7.45 1.48
N VAL A 501 -51.04 6.55 2.09
CA VAL A 501 -51.48 5.27 2.66
C VAL A 501 -51.55 5.32 4.19
N ALA A 502 -51.01 6.40 4.79
CA ALA A 502 -51.03 6.58 6.24
C ALA A 502 -52.46 6.90 6.71
N GLN A 503 -52.97 6.12 7.63
CA GLN A 503 -54.22 6.44 8.29
C GLN A 503 -54.03 7.62 9.23
N PRO A 504 -55.06 8.48 9.37
CA PRO A 504 -55.04 9.56 10.36
C PRO A 504 -54.76 9.00 11.75
N TRP A 505 -53.99 9.75 12.56
CA TRP A 505 -53.71 9.33 13.92
C TRP A 505 -55.02 9.30 14.71
N PRO A 506 -55.35 8.22 15.45
CA PRO A 506 -56.57 8.17 16.24
C PRO A 506 -56.60 9.35 17.23
N GLY A 507 -57.60 10.21 17.13
CA GLY A 507 -57.79 11.38 18.01
C GLY A 507 -57.38 12.74 17.45
N VAL A 508 -57.00 12.83 16.18
CA VAL A 508 -56.90 14.10 15.45
C VAL A 508 -58.17 14.23 14.60
N GLU A 509 -59.13 15.03 15.05
CA GLU A 509 -60.26 15.44 14.22
C GLU A 509 -59.72 16.20 12.99
N SER A 510 -60.16 15.85 11.82
CA SER A 510 -59.85 16.43 10.51
C SER A 510 -60.44 17.82 10.33
#